data_400cd7d461c558b22c5741174702b901
#
_entry.id   400cd7d461c558b22c5741174702b901
#
_cell.length_a   1.000
_cell.length_b   1.000
_cell.length_c   1.000
_cell.angle_alpha   90.00
_cell.angle_beta   90.00
_cell.angle_gamma   90.00
#
_symmetry.space_group_name_H-M   'P 1'
#
loop_
_entity.id
_entity.type
_entity.pdbx_description
1 polymer ?
#
loop_
_entity_poly.entity_id
_entity_poly.type
_entity_poly.pdbx_seq_one_letter_code
_entity_poly.pdbx_strand_id
1 'polypeptide(L)'
;MTTRPSSATVALPADTDILITRNFEAPRSLVWDALTTPRHLLRWWGPNSCPLVSCEIDFRPGGAWRYVCRDADGAELAWSGVYRAIVAPERIESTEVFEGFPDAESLNTMTLTESDGVTMLQTLVRHKSKANRDGHVQSGMEGGMQQTFDRLDDLLAIAGTTAERFRRVAGRFSDRVDEVQAAAWSNPAPCAGWTARDIVRHLVDWVPAVIGRSGITFTPGPSVDDDPAGAWRQLAGTLQSSLDNPDIATRMFDAGPPGQLSVETAIGMLVTGDVLIHTWDLAVSTGLDPHLDPTIVSEMLVGMQPIDEMLRSSGHYGPKIAVPDEADDQTKLIAFVGRDPLFNGAS
;
A
#
# COMPACT_ATOMS: atom_id res chain seq x y z
N MET A 1 -22.76 -2.54 14.09
CA MET A 1 -22.47 -1.18 14.59
C MET A 1 -20.94 -1.12 14.76
N THR A 2 -20.25 -0.59 13.81
CA THR A 2 -18.81 -0.31 13.92
C THR A 2 -18.64 0.83 14.89
N THR A 3 -17.99 0.57 16.03
CA THR A 3 -17.54 1.60 16.95
C THR A 3 -16.57 2.52 16.18
N ARG A 4 -16.92 3.81 16.06
CA ARG A 4 -15.98 4.80 15.53
C ARG A 4 -14.71 4.78 16.38
N PRO A 5 -13.51 4.80 15.76
CA PRO A 5 -12.25 4.89 16.48
C PRO A 5 -12.22 6.13 17.38
N SER A 6 -11.35 6.10 18.38
CA SER A 6 -11.20 7.18 19.38
C SER A 6 -10.99 8.53 18.70
N SER A 7 -11.68 9.57 19.17
CA SER A 7 -11.43 10.94 18.73
C SER A 7 -9.97 11.34 18.96
N ALA A 8 -9.42 12.20 18.10
CA ALA A 8 -8.10 12.77 18.33
C ALA A 8 -8.14 13.63 19.61
N THR A 9 -7.04 13.61 20.34
CA THR A 9 -6.86 14.42 21.55
C THR A 9 -5.84 15.51 21.31
N VAL A 10 -6.06 16.68 21.89
CA VAL A 10 -5.13 17.81 21.87
C VAL A 10 -4.69 18.12 23.29
N ALA A 11 -3.38 18.22 23.50
CA ALA A 11 -2.78 18.65 24.76
C ALA A 11 -1.80 19.79 24.52
N LEU A 12 -1.56 20.60 25.55
CA LEU A 12 -0.62 21.73 25.53
C LEU A 12 0.50 21.45 26.55
N PRO A 13 1.49 20.61 26.18
CA PRO A 13 2.52 20.18 27.14
C PRO A 13 3.51 21.28 27.55
N ALA A 14 3.60 22.35 26.74
CA ALA A 14 4.42 23.53 27.02
C ALA A 14 3.78 24.80 26.44
N ASP A 15 4.32 25.98 26.79
CA ASP A 15 3.79 27.26 26.33
C ASP A 15 3.78 27.43 24.81
N THR A 16 4.68 26.75 24.10
CA THR A 16 4.82 26.83 22.62
C THR A 16 4.31 25.59 21.89
N ASP A 17 3.91 24.54 22.61
CA ASP A 17 3.71 23.22 22.03
C ASP A 17 2.23 22.82 21.99
N ILE A 18 1.82 22.18 20.90
CA ILE A 18 0.55 21.47 20.75
C ILE A 18 0.90 19.99 20.48
N LEU A 19 0.38 19.08 21.29
CA LEU A 19 0.48 17.64 21.07
C LEU A 19 -0.87 17.10 20.61
N ILE A 20 -0.90 16.53 19.43
CA ILE A 20 -2.05 15.87 18.84
C ILE A 20 -1.79 14.37 18.89
N THR A 21 -2.78 13.58 19.37
CA THR A 21 -2.68 12.12 19.40
C THR A 21 -3.94 11.50 18.81
N ARG A 22 -3.76 10.51 17.93
CA ARG A 22 -4.84 9.71 17.32
C ARG A 22 -4.41 8.25 17.20
N ASN A 23 -5.32 7.32 17.48
CA ASN A 23 -5.13 5.90 17.20
C ASN A 23 -5.88 5.52 15.91
N PHE A 24 -5.24 4.72 15.05
CA PHE A 24 -5.80 4.14 13.85
C PHE A 24 -5.77 2.62 13.95
N GLU A 25 -6.88 1.95 13.67
CA GLU A 25 -6.98 0.48 13.61
C GLU A 25 -6.38 -0.03 12.29
N ALA A 26 -5.08 0.21 12.10
CA ALA A 26 -4.34 -0.15 10.90
C ALA A 26 -2.86 -0.34 11.22
N PRO A 27 -2.13 -1.22 10.48
CA PRO A 27 -0.69 -1.36 10.62
C PRO A 27 0.05 -0.05 10.32
N ARG A 28 1.16 0.18 11.02
CA ARG A 28 2.00 1.38 10.89
C ARG A 28 2.44 1.65 9.45
N SER A 29 2.76 0.60 8.71
CA SER A 29 3.16 0.70 7.32
C SER A 29 2.05 1.30 6.44
N LEU A 30 0.80 0.91 6.67
CA LEU A 30 -0.35 1.43 5.93
C LEU A 30 -0.65 2.89 6.30
N VAL A 31 -0.56 3.23 7.60
CA VAL A 31 -0.68 4.63 8.07
C VAL A 31 0.44 5.48 7.48
N TRP A 32 1.68 4.99 7.48
CA TRP A 32 2.82 5.67 6.87
C TRP A 32 2.61 5.95 5.38
N ASP A 33 2.18 4.95 4.60
CA ASP A 33 1.90 5.11 3.17
C ASP A 33 0.82 6.18 2.93
N ALA A 34 -0.24 6.17 3.74
CA ALA A 34 -1.30 7.17 3.66
C ALA A 34 -0.81 8.60 3.95
N LEU A 35 0.18 8.75 4.85
CA LEU A 35 0.75 10.03 5.28
C LEU A 35 1.83 10.57 4.33
N THR A 36 2.43 9.74 3.48
CA THR A 36 3.62 10.10 2.68
C THR A 36 3.41 10.04 1.17
N THR A 37 2.31 9.42 0.72
CA THR A 37 2.04 9.25 -0.71
C THR A 37 1.06 10.33 -1.22
N PRO A 38 1.44 11.17 -2.21
CA PRO A 38 0.61 12.28 -2.71
C PRO A 38 -0.81 11.87 -3.11
N ARG A 39 -0.97 10.75 -3.84
CA ARG A 39 -2.30 10.23 -4.26
C ARG A 39 -3.21 9.91 -3.09
N HIS A 40 -2.65 9.48 -1.93
CA HIS A 40 -3.41 9.22 -0.72
C HIS A 40 -3.74 10.51 0.01
N LEU A 41 -2.79 11.42 0.18
CA LEU A 41 -2.98 12.74 0.79
C LEU A 41 -4.10 13.52 0.12
N LEU A 42 -4.19 13.53 -1.21
CA LEU A 42 -5.29 14.15 -1.97
C LEU A 42 -6.68 13.60 -1.62
N ARG A 43 -6.77 12.41 -1.03
CA ARG A 43 -8.05 11.77 -0.68
C ARG A 43 -8.53 12.11 0.73
N TRP A 44 -7.61 12.35 1.66
CA TRP A 44 -7.98 12.49 3.07
C TRP A 44 -7.56 13.81 3.72
N TRP A 45 -6.46 14.44 3.27
CA TRP A 45 -5.94 15.62 3.94
C TRP A 45 -6.86 16.85 3.75
N GLY A 46 -7.06 17.63 4.82
CA GLY A 46 -7.95 18.76 4.87
C GLY A 46 -9.39 18.41 5.30
N PRO A 47 -10.11 19.37 5.90
CA PRO A 47 -11.49 19.19 6.31
C PRO A 47 -12.43 19.08 5.11
N ASN A 48 -13.64 18.58 5.32
CA ASN A 48 -14.66 18.45 4.26
C ASN A 48 -14.98 19.77 3.55
N SER A 49 -14.88 20.90 4.26
CA SER A 49 -15.12 22.23 3.71
C SER A 49 -13.97 22.77 2.83
N CYS A 50 -12.78 22.18 2.93
CA CYS A 50 -11.60 22.61 2.20
C CYS A 50 -10.71 21.41 1.88
N PRO A 51 -11.13 20.53 0.92
CA PRO A 51 -10.34 19.36 0.53
C PRO A 51 -9.06 19.78 -0.19
N LEU A 52 -8.03 18.92 -0.08
CA LEU A 52 -6.77 19.10 -0.79
C LEU A 52 -6.97 18.98 -2.30
N VAL A 53 -6.48 19.95 -3.06
CA VAL A 53 -6.54 19.98 -4.55
C VAL A 53 -5.17 19.89 -5.21
N SER A 54 -4.09 20.21 -4.47
CA SER A 54 -2.71 20.04 -4.91
C SER A 54 -1.84 19.54 -3.77
N CYS A 55 -0.93 18.60 -4.08
CA CYS A 55 -0.01 17.99 -3.15
C CYS A 55 1.33 17.79 -3.86
N GLU A 56 2.30 18.62 -3.52
CA GLU A 56 3.66 18.55 -4.04
C GLU A 56 4.60 18.13 -2.92
N ILE A 57 5.36 17.05 -3.12
CA ILE A 57 6.26 16.48 -2.11
C ILE A 57 7.57 16.07 -2.76
N ASP A 58 8.69 16.58 -2.24
CA ASP A 58 10.04 16.02 -2.41
C ASP A 58 10.39 15.28 -1.11
N PHE A 59 10.00 13.98 -1.01
CA PHE A 59 10.04 13.21 0.24
C PHE A 59 11.44 12.73 0.57
N ARG A 60 12.31 13.65 0.97
CA ARG A 60 13.68 13.40 1.48
C ARG A 60 14.10 14.48 2.48
N PRO A 61 15.05 14.23 3.36
CA PRO A 61 15.62 15.29 4.19
C PRO A 61 16.12 16.45 3.33
N GLY A 62 15.68 17.68 3.66
CA GLY A 62 15.92 18.90 2.89
C GLY A 62 14.95 19.13 1.72
N GLY A 63 14.10 18.17 1.36
CA GLY A 63 13.09 18.32 0.33
C GLY A 63 11.91 19.17 0.81
N ALA A 64 11.32 19.92 -0.13
CA ALA A 64 10.18 20.79 0.13
C ALA A 64 8.85 20.05 -0.06
N TRP A 65 7.81 20.52 0.62
CA TRP A 65 6.45 20.09 0.39
C TRP A 65 5.50 21.30 0.36
N ARG A 66 4.40 21.19 -0.40
CA ARG A 66 3.34 22.18 -0.46
C ARG A 66 1.99 21.54 -0.67
N TYR A 67 1.01 21.91 0.14
CA TYR A 67 -0.38 21.47 0.09
C TYR A 67 -1.29 22.66 -0.17
N VAL A 68 -2.24 22.49 -1.10
CA VAL A 68 -3.26 23.51 -1.39
C VAL A 68 -4.64 22.89 -1.23
N CYS A 69 -5.43 23.47 -0.33
CA CYS A 69 -6.87 23.19 -0.20
C CYS A 69 -7.69 24.25 -0.92
N ARG A 70 -8.86 23.87 -1.40
CA ARG A 70 -9.80 24.82 -2.01
C ARG A 70 -11.18 24.62 -1.40
N ASP A 71 -11.78 25.72 -0.92
CA ASP A 71 -13.13 25.72 -0.39
C ASP A 71 -14.21 25.78 -1.49
N ALA A 72 -15.48 25.72 -1.07
CA ALA A 72 -16.62 25.72 -2.00
C ALA A 72 -16.76 27.05 -2.78
N ASP A 73 -16.24 28.15 -2.24
CA ASP A 73 -16.27 29.47 -2.88
C ASP A 73 -15.07 29.68 -3.80
N GLY A 74 -14.15 28.70 -3.89
CA GLY A 74 -12.97 28.70 -4.72
C GLY A 74 -11.75 29.39 -4.09
N ALA A 75 -11.83 29.77 -2.80
CA ALA A 75 -10.68 30.34 -2.09
C ALA A 75 -9.66 29.23 -1.77
N GLU A 76 -8.39 29.53 -1.99
CA GLU A 76 -7.28 28.61 -1.75
C GLU A 76 -6.58 28.94 -0.43
N LEU A 77 -6.37 27.88 0.35
CA LEU A 77 -5.54 27.90 1.55
C LEU A 77 -4.34 26.99 1.31
N ALA A 78 -3.15 27.47 1.60
CA ALA A 78 -1.93 26.74 1.34
C ALA A 78 -1.05 26.60 2.58
N TRP A 79 -0.40 25.44 2.68
CA TRP A 79 0.62 25.12 3.66
C TRP A 79 1.86 24.64 2.94
N SER A 80 3.02 25.01 3.46
CA SER A 80 4.30 24.61 2.90
C SER A 80 5.35 24.39 3.97
N GLY A 81 6.41 23.66 3.62
CA GLY A 81 7.50 23.40 4.56
C GLY A 81 8.63 22.62 3.94
N VAL A 82 9.55 22.16 4.81
CA VAL A 82 10.75 21.41 4.45
C VAL A 82 10.90 20.24 5.41
N TYR A 83 11.13 19.04 4.89
CA TYR A 83 11.47 17.87 5.68
C TYR A 83 12.86 18.05 6.30
N ARG A 84 12.97 17.87 7.62
CA ARG A 84 14.23 17.95 8.37
C ARG A 84 14.85 16.58 8.62
N ALA A 85 13.99 15.61 9.00
CA ALA A 85 14.41 14.23 9.22
C ALA A 85 13.27 13.28 8.84
N ILE A 86 13.63 12.12 8.30
CA ILE A 86 12.70 11.03 7.95
C ILE A 86 13.33 9.74 8.46
N VAL A 87 12.60 9.03 9.31
CA VAL A 87 12.94 7.68 9.80
C VAL A 87 11.74 6.79 9.49
N ALA A 88 11.74 6.19 8.32
CA ALA A 88 10.64 5.35 7.86
C ALA A 88 10.60 4.01 8.63
N PRO A 89 9.43 3.51 8.99
CA PRO A 89 8.11 4.12 8.96
C PRO A 89 7.70 4.75 10.31
N GLU A 90 8.62 5.37 11.05
CA GLU A 90 8.42 5.71 12.47
C GLU A 90 8.28 7.21 12.73
N ARG A 91 9.05 8.07 12.01
CA ARG A 91 9.12 9.48 12.36
C ARG A 91 9.37 10.38 11.16
N ILE A 92 8.65 11.50 11.12
CA ILE A 92 8.89 12.62 10.21
C ILE A 92 9.05 13.89 11.05
N GLU A 93 10.08 14.66 10.76
CA GLU A 93 10.25 16.01 11.28
C GLU A 93 10.26 17.00 10.11
N SER A 94 9.39 18.01 10.15
CA SER A 94 9.27 19.00 9.09
C SER A 94 8.89 20.37 9.65
N THR A 95 9.31 21.43 8.96
CA THR A 95 8.72 22.75 9.19
C THR A 95 7.34 22.84 8.54
N GLU A 96 6.47 23.70 9.07
CA GLU A 96 5.17 24.01 8.49
C GLU A 96 4.90 25.50 8.59
N VAL A 97 4.42 26.06 7.51
CA VAL A 97 3.94 27.45 7.41
C VAL A 97 2.57 27.42 6.76
N PHE A 98 1.57 28.03 7.42
CA PHE A 98 0.35 28.43 6.75
C PHE A 98 0.65 29.71 5.95
N GLU A 99 0.53 29.66 4.61
CA GLU A 99 0.96 30.77 3.73
C GLU A 99 0.18 32.06 3.97
N GLY A 100 -1.01 31.99 4.61
CA GLY A 100 -1.75 33.17 5.10
C GLY A 100 -1.12 33.89 6.29
N PHE A 101 -0.20 33.20 7.03
CA PHE A 101 0.55 33.77 8.16
C PHE A 101 2.03 33.31 8.09
N PRO A 102 2.83 33.82 7.15
CA PRO A 102 4.17 33.30 6.84
C PRO A 102 5.17 33.43 7.99
N ASP A 103 4.96 34.35 8.93
CA ASP A 103 5.83 34.55 10.10
C ASP A 103 5.58 33.51 11.22
N ALA A 104 4.51 32.73 11.13
CA ALA A 104 4.09 31.77 12.15
C ALA A 104 4.57 30.32 11.88
N GLU A 105 5.77 30.15 11.29
CA GLU A 105 6.37 28.83 11.07
C GLU A 105 6.45 28.00 12.36
N SER A 106 6.06 26.73 12.27
CA SER A 106 6.21 25.73 13.33
C SER A 106 7.18 24.62 12.91
N LEU A 107 7.67 23.88 13.90
CA LEU A 107 8.38 22.62 13.72
C LEU A 107 7.47 21.47 14.16
N ASN A 108 7.14 20.58 13.24
CA ASN A 108 6.27 19.45 13.49
C ASN A 108 7.11 18.16 13.59
N THR A 109 6.91 17.41 14.66
CA THR A 109 7.47 16.07 14.81
C THR A 109 6.31 15.08 14.87
N MET A 110 6.17 14.30 13.83
CA MET A 110 5.21 13.21 13.72
C MET A 110 5.87 11.88 14.07
N THR A 111 5.22 11.08 14.93
CA THR A 111 5.71 9.78 15.36
C THR A 111 4.61 8.74 15.26
N LEU A 112 4.93 7.56 14.72
CA LEU A 112 4.05 6.41 14.63
C LEU A 112 4.56 5.28 15.52
N THR A 113 3.70 4.81 16.44
CA THR A 113 4.00 3.65 17.31
C THR A 113 2.90 2.61 17.13
N GLU A 114 3.27 1.37 16.82
CA GLU A 114 2.31 0.28 16.62
C GLU A 114 2.34 -0.70 17.80
N SER A 115 1.15 -1.12 18.24
CA SER A 115 0.93 -2.24 19.14
C SER A 115 -0.37 -2.95 18.76
N ASP A 116 -0.30 -4.28 18.61
CA ASP A 116 -1.45 -5.14 18.34
C ASP A 116 -2.29 -4.73 17.11
N GLY A 117 -1.61 -4.26 16.04
CA GLY A 117 -2.27 -3.84 14.79
C GLY A 117 -2.93 -2.46 14.86
N VAL A 118 -2.78 -1.75 15.98
CA VAL A 118 -3.23 -0.36 16.16
C VAL A 118 -2.03 0.57 16.12
N THR A 119 -2.10 1.58 15.28
CA THR A 119 -1.05 2.60 15.16
C THR A 119 -1.46 3.89 15.86
N MET A 120 -0.67 4.30 16.85
CA MET A 120 -0.78 5.60 17.48
C MET A 120 0.04 6.62 16.69
N LEU A 121 -0.63 7.64 16.16
CA LEU A 121 -0.03 8.83 15.59
C LEU A 121 0.07 9.89 16.69
N GLN A 122 1.27 10.43 16.89
CA GLN A 122 1.49 11.63 17.70
C GLN A 122 2.15 12.70 16.84
N THR A 123 1.59 13.91 16.83
CA THR A 123 2.18 15.06 16.17
C THR A 123 2.42 16.16 17.21
N LEU A 124 3.70 16.42 17.46
CA LEU A 124 4.12 17.57 18.30
C LEU A 124 4.39 18.76 17.39
N VAL A 125 3.52 19.78 17.49
CA VAL A 125 3.66 21.06 16.77
C VAL A 125 4.30 22.06 17.71
N ARG A 126 5.52 22.49 17.41
CA ARG A 126 6.26 23.48 18.20
C ARG A 126 6.29 24.82 17.49
N HIS A 127 5.67 25.82 18.11
CA HIS A 127 5.64 27.18 17.62
C HIS A 127 6.82 28.03 18.12
N LYS A 128 7.15 29.09 17.39
CA LYS A 128 8.20 30.05 17.80
C LYS A 128 7.82 30.87 19.04
N SER A 129 6.53 30.98 19.34
CA SER A 129 6.03 31.74 20.49
C SER A 129 4.70 31.21 21.02
N LYS A 130 4.40 31.55 22.28
CA LYS A 130 3.09 31.27 22.88
C LYS A 130 1.95 31.93 22.09
N ALA A 131 2.14 33.16 21.58
CA ALA A 131 1.14 33.83 20.77
C ALA A 131 0.80 33.08 19.49
N ASN A 132 1.80 32.55 18.79
CA ASN A 132 1.58 31.71 17.59
C ASN A 132 0.82 30.42 17.93
N ARG A 133 1.19 29.74 19.05
CA ARG A 133 0.48 28.57 19.54
C ARG A 133 -0.99 28.87 19.87
N ASP A 134 -1.23 29.95 20.63
CA ASP A 134 -2.57 30.35 21.02
C ASP A 134 -3.41 30.73 19.79
N GLY A 135 -2.84 31.43 18.82
CA GLY A 135 -3.49 31.73 17.53
C GLY A 135 -3.86 30.48 16.76
N HIS A 136 -2.96 29.45 16.69
CA HIS A 136 -3.26 28.17 16.05
C HIS A 136 -4.43 27.46 16.75
N VAL A 137 -4.44 27.37 18.08
CA VAL A 137 -5.56 26.76 18.83
C VAL A 137 -6.86 27.51 18.59
N GLN A 138 -6.84 28.86 18.59
CA GLN A 138 -8.02 29.68 18.38
C GLN A 138 -8.55 29.70 16.94
N SER A 139 -7.78 29.25 15.97
CA SER A 139 -8.21 29.16 14.56
C SER A 139 -9.32 28.13 14.32
N GLY A 140 -9.69 27.32 15.33
CA GLY A 140 -10.64 26.22 15.18
C GLY A 140 -10.01 24.94 14.61
N MET A 141 -8.68 24.82 14.68
CA MET A 141 -7.91 23.69 14.17
C MET A 141 -8.44 22.32 14.60
N GLU A 142 -8.95 22.22 15.84
CA GLU A 142 -9.40 20.95 16.42
C GLU A 142 -10.52 20.31 15.60
N GLY A 143 -11.52 21.10 15.19
CA GLY A 143 -12.64 20.61 14.39
C GLY A 143 -12.22 20.16 12.97
N GLY A 144 -11.34 20.94 12.33
CA GLY A 144 -10.79 20.59 11.01
C GLY A 144 -9.90 19.35 11.05
N MET A 145 -9.05 19.27 12.07
CA MET A 145 -8.19 18.13 12.31
C MET A 145 -8.99 16.82 12.53
N GLN A 146 -10.05 16.89 13.37
CA GLN A 146 -10.90 15.72 13.62
C GLN A 146 -11.52 15.19 12.31
N GLN A 147 -12.10 16.09 11.47
CA GLN A 147 -12.63 15.69 10.17
C GLN A 147 -11.56 15.11 9.25
N THR A 148 -10.37 15.68 9.27
CA THR A 148 -9.23 15.19 8.48
C THR A 148 -8.84 13.79 8.89
N PHE A 149 -8.74 13.50 10.19
CA PHE A 149 -8.44 12.16 10.67
C PHE A 149 -9.59 11.14 10.48
N ASP A 150 -10.84 11.59 10.53
CA ASP A 150 -11.97 10.70 10.21
C ASP A 150 -11.92 10.27 8.73
N ARG A 151 -11.52 11.15 7.82
CA ARG A 151 -11.27 10.80 6.40
C ARG A 151 -10.08 9.87 6.22
N LEU A 152 -9.04 10.01 7.05
CA LEU A 152 -7.91 9.08 7.06
C LEU A 152 -8.34 7.69 7.54
N ASP A 153 -9.18 7.60 8.59
CA ASP A 153 -9.76 6.33 9.04
C ASP A 153 -10.57 5.65 7.91
N ASP A 154 -11.42 6.41 7.20
CA ASP A 154 -12.18 5.89 6.06
C ASP A 154 -11.24 5.37 4.95
N LEU A 155 -10.17 6.10 4.66
CA LEU A 155 -9.16 5.66 3.69
C LEU A 155 -8.46 4.37 4.13
N LEU A 156 -8.03 4.29 5.39
CA LEU A 156 -7.31 3.15 5.94
C LEU A 156 -8.21 1.91 5.98
N ALA A 157 -9.49 2.06 6.34
CA ALA A 157 -10.46 0.98 6.31
C ALA A 157 -10.62 0.39 4.90
N ILE A 158 -10.68 1.24 3.86
CA ILE A 158 -10.74 0.81 2.47
C ILE A 158 -9.41 0.18 2.03
N ALA A 159 -8.29 0.83 2.34
CA ALA A 159 -6.95 0.37 1.94
C ALA A 159 -6.58 -0.98 2.56
N GLY A 160 -7.13 -1.32 3.72
CA GLY A 160 -7.00 -2.62 4.37
C GLY A 160 -7.86 -3.72 3.75
N THR A 161 -8.78 -3.41 2.84
CA THR A 161 -9.62 -4.44 2.21
C THR A 161 -8.83 -5.32 1.24
N THR A 162 -9.27 -6.58 1.10
CA THR A 162 -8.72 -7.52 0.10
C THR A 162 -8.84 -6.95 -1.31
N ALA A 163 -9.94 -6.25 -1.62
CA ALA A 163 -10.17 -5.64 -2.92
C ALA A 163 -9.10 -4.58 -3.27
N GLU A 164 -8.77 -3.70 -2.32
CA GLU A 164 -7.76 -2.66 -2.54
C GLU A 164 -6.35 -3.23 -2.57
N ARG A 165 -6.05 -4.21 -1.69
CA ARG A 165 -4.77 -4.93 -1.71
C ARG A 165 -4.55 -5.62 -3.05
N PHE A 166 -5.56 -6.34 -3.57
CA PHE A 166 -5.47 -6.96 -4.89
C PHE A 166 -5.28 -5.91 -5.99
N ARG A 167 -6.04 -4.80 -5.96
CA ARG A 167 -5.92 -3.70 -6.94
C ARG A 167 -4.49 -3.15 -7.00
N ARG A 168 -3.84 -2.96 -5.86
CA ARG A 168 -2.45 -2.47 -5.78
C ARG A 168 -1.46 -3.48 -6.38
N VAL A 169 -1.57 -4.75 -6.01
CA VAL A 169 -0.68 -5.81 -6.49
C VAL A 169 -0.90 -6.08 -7.98
N ALA A 170 -2.15 -6.27 -8.40
CA ALA A 170 -2.49 -6.51 -9.80
C ALA A 170 -2.16 -5.31 -10.70
N GLY A 171 -2.29 -4.08 -10.19
CA GLY A 171 -1.88 -2.87 -10.89
C GLY A 171 -0.38 -2.87 -11.19
N ARG A 172 0.47 -3.17 -10.21
CA ARG A 172 1.93 -3.27 -10.43
C ARG A 172 2.31 -4.37 -11.42
N PHE A 173 1.64 -5.52 -11.35
CA PHE A 173 1.87 -6.58 -12.34
C PHE A 173 1.43 -6.13 -13.74
N SER A 174 0.30 -5.42 -13.86
CA SER A 174 -0.18 -4.86 -15.12
C SER A 174 0.83 -3.89 -15.73
N ASP A 175 1.37 -2.96 -14.92
CA ASP A 175 2.40 -2.02 -15.37
C ASP A 175 3.60 -2.78 -15.96
N ARG A 176 4.09 -3.84 -15.29
CA ARG A 176 5.20 -4.66 -15.79
C ARG A 176 4.85 -5.36 -17.08
N VAL A 177 3.67 -5.99 -17.15
CA VAL A 177 3.20 -6.69 -18.36
C VAL A 177 3.12 -5.75 -19.56
N ASP A 178 2.64 -4.52 -19.36
CA ASP A 178 2.51 -3.53 -20.41
C ASP A 178 3.86 -2.95 -20.87
N GLU A 179 4.90 -2.98 -20.03
CA GLU A 179 6.25 -2.52 -20.33
C GLU A 179 7.12 -3.59 -21.04
N VAL A 180 6.74 -4.88 -21.03
CA VAL A 180 7.55 -5.95 -21.61
C VAL A 180 7.74 -5.77 -23.13
N GLN A 181 8.98 -5.70 -23.56
CA GLN A 181 9.32 -5.67 -24.98
C GLN A 181 9.02 -7.01 -25.64
N ALA A 182 8.53 -6.99 -26.88
CA ALA A 182 8.08 -8.20 -27.59
C ALA A 182 9.10 -9.35 -27.59
N ALA A 183 10.40 -9.04 -27.73
CA ALA A 183 11.47 -10.04 -27.72
C ALA A 183 11.72 -10.65 -26.33
N ALA A 184 11.41 -9.92 -25.25
CA ALA A 184 11.70 -10.36 -23.89
C ALA A 184 10.71 -11.40 -23.36
N TRP A 185 9.59 -11.63 -24.02
CA TRP A 185 8.63 -12.67 -23.65
C TRP A 185 9.19 -14.10 -23.70
N SER A 186 10.26 -14.33 -24.43
CA SER A 186 10.96 -15.63 -24.50
C SER A 186 12.14 -15.77 -23.53
N ASN A 187 12.46 -14.72 -22.78
CA ASN A 187 13.55 -14.76 -21.80
C ASN A 187 13.24 -15.78 -20.69
N PRO A 188 14.29 -16.45 -20.15
CA PRO A 188 14.11 -17.39 -19.05
C PRO A 188 13.58 -16.71 -17.81
N ALA A 189 12.74 -17.44 -17.06
CA ALA A 189 12.18 -16.97 -15.79
C ALA A 189 12.87 -17.67 -14.59
N PRO A 190 12.78 -17.11 -13.36
CA PRO A 190 13.28 -17.74 -12.16
C PRO A 190 12.66 -19.12 -11.87
N CYS A 191 11.46 -19.38 -12.39
CA CYS A 191 10.82 -20.69 -12.33
C CYS A 191 11.47 -21.63 -13.35
N ALA A 192 12.00 -22.75 -12.88
CA ALA A 192 12.74 -23.70 -13.73
C ALA A 192 11.94 -24.14 -14.98
N GLY A 193 12.51 -23.91 -16.15
CA GLY A 193 11.90 -24.28 -17.43
C GLY A 193 10.83 -23.34 -17.95
N TRP A 194 10.59 -22.20 -17.28
CA TRP A 194 9.64 -21.18 -17.70
C TRP A 194 10.31 -20.04 -18.46
N THR A 195 9.52 -19.40 -19.29
CA THR A 195 9.81 -18.11 -19.89
C THR A 195 8.99 -17.00 -19.20
N ALA A 196 9.30 -15.73 -19.49
CA ALA A 196 8.50 -14.59 -19.03
C ALA A 196 7.01 -14.73 -19.43
N ARG A 197 6.73 -15.27 -20.62
CA ARG A 197 5.37 -15.54 -21.10
C ARG A 197 4.64 -16.59 -20.26
N ASP A 198 5.36 -17.62 -19.78
CA ASP A 198 4.78 -18.69 -19.00
C ASP A 198 4.34 -18.24 -17.61
N ILE A 199 4.91 -17.15 -17.10
CA ILE A 199 4.44 -16.49 -15.86
C ILE A 199 2.98 -16.02 -16.04
N VAL A 200 2.69 -15.32 -17.13
CA VAL A 200 1.31 -14.87 -17.41
C VAL A 200 0.40 -16.06 -17.67
N ARG A 201 0.87 -17.06 -18.45
CA ARG A 201 0.13 -18.29 -18.74
C ARG A 201 -0.28 -19.01 -17.48
N HIS A 202 0.65 -19.18 -16.55
CA HIS A 202 0.37 -19.79 -15.24
C HIS A 202 -0.83 -19.13 -14.56
N LEU A 203 -0.81 -17.81 -14.39
CA LEU A 203 -1.90 -17.09 -13.72
C LEU A 203 -3.24 -17.24 -14.43
N VAL A 204 -3.24 -17.15 -15.78
CA VAL A 204 -4.44 -17.26 -16.61
C VAL A 204 -5.05 -18.67 -16.59
N ASP A 205 -4.21 -19.69 -16.40
CA ASP A 205 -4.67 -21.08 -16.41
C ASP A 205 -5.17 -21.55 -15.04
N TRP A 206 -4.40 -21.32 -13.95
CA TRP A 206 -4.75 -21.90 -12.66
C TRP A 206 -5.80 -21.10 -11.89
N VAL A 207 -5.80 -19.76 -12.00
CA VAL A 207 -6.72 -18.92 -11.20
C VAL A 207 -8.19 -19.21 -11.56
N PRO A 208 -8.60 -19.26 -12.84
CA PRO A 208 -9.96 -19.66 -13.19
C PRO A 208 -10.31 -21.08 -12.76
N ALA A 209 -9.34 -22.01 -12.76
CA ALA A 209 -9.58 -23.38 -12.35
C ALA A 209 -9.94 -23.51 -10.85
N VAL A 210 -9.39 -22.65 -10.01
CA VAL A 210 -9.68 -22.63 -8.55
C VAL A 210 -10.83 -21.70 -8.23
N ILE A 211 -10.72 -20.42 -8.59
CA ILE A 211 -11.71 -19.39 -8.22
C ILE A 211 -13.04 -19.61 -8.96
N GLY A 212 -13.03 -20.20 -10.17
CA GLY A 212 -14.25 -20.53 -10.91
C GLY A 212 -15.18 -21.52 -10.20
N ARG A 213 -14.67 -22.32 -9.25
CA ARG A 213 -15.48 -23.21 -8.40
C ARG A 213 -16.50 -22.43 -7.55
N SER A 214 -16.27 -21.15 -7.30
CA SER A 214 -17.20 -20.28 -6.60
C SER A 214 -18.44 -19.90 -7.45
N GLY A 215 -18.51 -20.31 -8.72
CA GLY A 215 -19.53 -19.92 -9.67
C GLY A 215 -19.26 -18.58 -10.38
N ILE A 216 -18.04 -18.03 -10.24
CA ILE A 216 -17.59 -16.89 -11.05
C ILE A 216 -17.30 -17.42 -12.47
N THR A 217 -17.91 -16.76 -13.48
CA THR A 217 -17.62 -17.04 -14.88
C THR A 217 -16.45 -16.20 -15.36
N PHE A 218 -15.39 -16.89 -15.77
CA PHE A 218 -14.25 -16.26 -16.43
C PHE A 218 -14.47 -16.30 -17.94
N THR A 219 -14.71 -15.14 -18.54
CA THR A 219 -14.72 -15.03 -20.01
C THR A 219 -13.28 -15.16 -20.50
N PRO A 220 -12.97 -16.07 -21.41
CA PRO A 220 -11.64 -16.18 -21.97
C PRO A 220 -11.18 -14.87 -22.60
N GLY A 221 -9.97 -14.43 -22.24
CA GLY A 221 -9.27 -13.36 -22.91
C GLY A 221 -8.60 -13.83 -24.23
N PRO A 222 -7.79 -12.98 -24.84
CA PRO A 222 -6.94 -13.39 -25.95
C PRO A 222 -5.98 -14.50 -25.51
N SER A 223 -5.42 -15.23 -26.48
CA SER A 223 -4.38 -16.21 -26.21
C SER A 223 -3.14 -15.53 -25.61
N VAL A 224 -2.56 -16.14 -24.59
CA VAL A 224 -1.30 -15.66 -23.99
C VAL A 224 -0.16 -15.66 -25.01
N ASP A 225 -0.22 -16.51 -26.04
CA ASP A 225 0.78 -16.53 -27.11
C ASP A 225 0.71 -15.29 -28.01
N ASP A 226 -0.49 -14.78 -28.22
CA ASP A 226 -0.74 -13.64 -29.11
C ASP A 226 -0.73 -12.29 -28.36
N ASP A 227 -1.40 -12.24 -27.17
CA ASP A 227 -1.52 -11.03 -26.36
C ASP A 227 -1.51 -11.35 -24.85
N PRO A 228 -0.33 -11.57 -24.27
CA PRO A 228 -0.22 -11.86 -22.84
C PRO A 228 -0.79 -10.73 -21.96
N ALA A 229 -0.65 -9.47 -22.40
CA ALA A 229 -1.18 -8.33 -21.66
C ALA A 229 -2.71 -8.30 -21.64
N GLY A 230 -3.35 -8.57 -22.78
CA GLY A 230 -4.80 -8.67 -22.87
C GLY A 230 -5.36 -9.84 -22.07
N ALA A 231 -4.68 -11.01 -22.10
CA ALA A 231 -5.06 -12.18 -21.32
C ALA A 231 -5.04 -11.88 -19.80
N TRP A 232 -3.97 -11.25 -19.32
CA TRP A 232 -3.86 -10.82 -17.93
C TRP A 232 -4.94 -9.80 -17.55
N ARG A 233 -5.13 -8.73 -18.35
CA ARG A 233 -6.13 -7.68 -18.08
C ARG A 233 -7.54 -8.25 -17.95
N GLN A 234 -7.90 -9.23 -18.78
CA GLN A 234 -9.20 -9.91 -18.70
C GLN A 234 -9.36 -10.67 -17.37
N LEU A 235 -8.34 -11.41 -16.96
CA LEU A 235 -8.33 -12.13 -15.68
C LEU A 235 -8.42 -11.16 -14.49
N ALA A 236 -7.52 -10.18 -14.44
CA ALA A 236 -7.44 -9.21 -13.35
C ALA A 236 -8.74 -8.40 -13.19
N GLY A 237 -9.34 -7.97 -14.32
CA GLY A 237 -10.63 -7.27 -14.32
C GLY A 237 -11.77 -8.11 -13.74
N THR A 238 -11.82 -9.40 -14.06
CA THR A 238 -12.83 -10.33 -13.51
C THR A 238 -12.67 -10.51 -12.00
N LEU A 239 -11.43 -10.69 -11.53
CA LEU A 239 -11.13 -10.83 -10.10
C LEU A 239 -11.46 -9.56 -9.33
N GLN A 240 -11.03 -8.39 -9.85
CA GLN A 240 -11.33 -7.10 -9.22
C GLN A 240 -12.83 -6.84 -9.13
N SER A 241 -13.58 -7.04 -10.23
CA SER A 241 -15.03 -6.87 -10.23
C SER A 241 -15.74 -7.80 -9.24
N SER A 242 -15.18 -8.99 -9.03
CA SER A 242 -15.71 -9.95 -8.04
C SER A 242 -15.46 -9.50 -6.61
N LEU A 243 -14.29 -8.90 -6.34
CA LEU A 243 -13.95 -8.34 -5.03
C LEU A 243 -14.72 -7.04 -4.73
N ASP A 244 -15.00 -6.23 -5.75
CA ASP A 244 -15.75 -4.97 -5.61
C ASP A 244 -17.26 -5.22 -5.42
N ASN A 245 -17.74 -6.45 -5.63
CA ASN A 245 -19.12 -6.84 -5.40
C ASN A 245 -19.26 -7.65 -4.10
N PRO A 246 -19.85 -7.09 -3.01
CA PRO A 246 -19.95 -7.77 -1.72
C PRO A 246 -20.70 -9.11 -1.77
N ASP A 247 -21.71 -9.26 -2.63
CA ASP A 247 -22.48 -10.50 -2.76
C ASP A 247 -21.64 -11.64 -3.37
N ILE A 248 -20.63 -11.28 -4.17
CA ILE A 248 -19.67 -12.22 -4.74
C ILE A 248 -18.51 -12.44 -3.78
N ALA A 249 -17.92 -11.37 -3.24
CA ALA A 249 -16.75 -11.42 -2.38
C ALA A 249 -16.97 -12.31 -1.14
N THR A 250 -18.15 -12.24 -0.52
CA THR A 250 -18.50 -13.03 0.68
C THR A 250 -18.99 -14.44 0.38
N ARG A 251 -19.19 -14.81 -0.91
CA ARG A 251 -19.69 -16.13 -1.29
C ARG A 251 -18.70 -17.23 -0.89
N MET A 252 -19.19 -18.21 -0.13
CA MET A 252 -18.41 -19.38 0.29
C MET A 252 -18.37 -20.45 -0.80
N PHE A 253 -17.21 -21.09 -0.97
CA PHE A 253 -17.03 -22.21 -1.90
C PHE A 253 -15.91 -23.14 -1.42
N ASP A 254 -15.87 -24.35 -1.96
CA ASP A 254 -14.78 -25.30 -1.72
C ASP A 254 -13.57 -24.96 -2.63
N ALA A 255 -12.54 -24.36 -2.04
CA ALA A 255 -11.32 -23.97 -2.73
C ALA A 255 -10.34 -25.14 -2.96
N GLY A 256 -10.71 -26.37 -2.57
CA GLY A 256 -9.86 -27.56 -2.64
C GLY A 256 -9.08 -27.79 -1.33
N PRO A 257 -7.76 -28.01 -1.35
CA PRO A 257 -6.98 -28.31 -0.14
C PRO A 257 -7.13 -27.30 1.00
N PRO A 258 -7.28 -25.97 0.74
CA PRO A 258 -7.57 -25.00 1.81
C PRO A 258 -8.96 -25.14 2.42
N GLY A 259 -9.87 -25.91 1.83
CA GLY A 259 -11.25 -26.11 2.31
C GLY A 259 -12.21 -24.99 1.91
N GLN A 260 -13.21 -24.73 2.79
CA GLN A 260 -14.23 -23.70 2.56
C GLN A 260 -13.68 -22.31 2.81
N LEU A 261 -13.68 -21.48 1.77
CA LEU A 261 -13.23 -20.08 1.83
C LEU A 261 -14.30 -19.16 1.20
N SER A 262 -14.34 -17.89 1.63
CA SER A 262 -15.01 -16.87 0.85
C SER A 262 -14.17 -16.52 -0.40
N VAL A 263 -14.83 -16.00 -1.44
CA VAL A 263 -14.15 -15.55 -2.66
C VAL A 263 -13.01 -14.55 -2.33
N GLU A 264 -13.30 -13.56 -1.49
CA GLU A 264 -12.30 -12.57 -1.08
C GLU A 264 -11.13 -13.21 -0.33
N THR A 265 -11.39 -14.15 0.58
CA THR A 265 -10.33 -14.87 1.31
C THR A 265 -9.48 -15.69 0.35
N ALA A 266 -10.10 -16.41 -0.59
CA ALA A 266 -9.37 -17.21 -1.57
C ALA A 266 -8.50 -16.34 -2.49
N ILE A 267 -9.04 -15.23 -3.00
CA ILE A 267 -8.25 -14.29 -3.84
C ILE A 267 -7.12 -13.67 -3.01
N GLY A 268 -7.39 -13.23 -1.77
CA GLY A 268 -6.38 -12.63 -0.88
C GLY A 268 -5.24 -13.59 -0.56
N MET A 269 -5.57 -14.82 -0.17
CA MET A 269 -4.58 -15.80 0.28
C MET A 269 -3.82 -16.47 -0.87
N LEU A 270 -4.54 -16.85 -1.94
CA LEU A 270 -3.96 -17.70 -2.98
C LEU A 270 -3.48 -16.89 -4.18
N VAL A 271 -4.28 -15.90 -4.64
CA VAL A 271 -4.00 -15.19 -5.88
C VAL A 271 -3.11 -13.98 -5.66
N THR A 272 -3.43 -13.14 -4.66
CA THR A 272 -2.71 -11.87 -4.46
C THR A 272 -1.23 -12.09 -4.16
N GLY A 273 -0.90 -13.09 -3.32
CA GLY A 273 0.48 -13.44 -3.01
C GLY A 273 1.24 -13.99 -4.22
N ASP A 274 0.57 -14.81 -5.03
CA ASP A 274 1.15 -15.40 -6.24
C ASP A 274 1.44 -14.31 -7.29
N VAL A 275 0.50 -13.38 -7.51
CA VAL A 275 0.71 -12.23 -8.40
C VAL A 275 1.85 -11.34 -7.91
N LEU A 276 1.98 -11.12 -6.58
CA LEU A 276 3.10 -10.35 -6.03
C LEU A 276 4.46 -10.98 -6.36
N ILE A 277 4.61 -12.29 -6.13
CA ILE A 277 5.85 -13.02 -6.42
C ILE A 277 6.14 -12.97 -7.92
N HIS A 278 5.14 -13.24 -8.75
CA HIS A 278 5.26 -13.24 -10.19
C HIS A 278 5.50 -11.85 -10.81
N THR A 279 5.19 -10.76 -10.08
CA THR A 279 5.60 -9.40 -10.47
C THR A 279 7.13 -9.30 -10.48
N TRP A 280 7.78 -9.82 -9.45
CA TRP A 280 9.24 -9.89 -9.38
C TRP A 280 9.81 -10.84 -10.45
N ASP A 281 9.26 -12.04 -10.57
CA ASP A 281 9.70 -13.02 -11.56
C ASP A 281 9.69 -12.44 -12.99
N LEU A 282 8.60 -11.72 -13.36
CA LEU A 282 8.46 -11.08 -14.67
C LEU A 282 9.49 -9.96 -14.86
N ALA A 283 9.65 -9.11 -13.84
CA ALA A 283 10.56 -7.98 -13.91
C ALA A 283 12.01 -8.41 -14.13
N VAL A 284 12.52 -9.38 -13.34
CA VAL A 284 13.91 -9.86 -13.49
C VAL A 284 14.11 -10.66 -14.77
N SER A 285 13.07 -11.30 -15.32
CA SER A 285 13.12 -11.99 -16.61
C SER A 285 13.25 -11.04 -17.78
N THR A 286 12.70 -9.83 -17.66
CA THR A 286 12.54 -8.89 -18.77
C THR A 286 13.38 -7.61 -18.61
N GLY A 287 14.18 -7.52 -17.55
CA GLY A 287 15.06 -6.36 -17.27
C GLY A 287 14.30 -5.12 -16.82
N LEU A 288 13.09 -5.28 -16.30
CA LEU A 288 12.27 -4.21 -15.71
C LEU A 288 12.60 -4.00 -14.23
N ASP A 289 12.06 -2.96 -13.62
CA ASP A 289 12.24 -2.66 -12.20
C ASP A 289 11.65 -3.78 -11.31
N PRO A 290 12.46 -4.51 -10.52
CA PRO A 290 12.02 -5.64 -9.71
C PRO A 290 11.45 -5.24 -8.34
N HIS A 291 11.39 -3.96 -8.00
CA HIS A 291 10.93 -3.53 -6.69
C HIS A 291 9.42 -3.77 -6.52
N LEU A 292 9.10 -4.48 -5.46
CA LEU A 292 7.73 -4.76 -5.02
C LEU A 292 7.24 -3.69 -4.03
N ASP A 293 5.98 -3.76 -3.65
CA ASP A 293 5.42 -2.92 -2.58
C ASP A 293 6.00 -3.37 -1.23
N PRO A 294 6.83 -2.55 -0.54
CA PRO A 294 7.55 -2.97 0.65
C PRO A 294 6.63 -3.34 1.81
N THR A 295 5.45 -2.70 1.93
CA THR A 295 4.46 -3.02 2.95
C THR A 295 3.90 -4.42 2.74
N ILE A 296 3.47 -4.73 1.51
CA ILE A 296 2.88 -6.03 1.18
C ILE A 296 3.94 -7.15 1.28
N VAL A 297 5.19 -6.85 0.90
CA VAL A 297 6.34 -7.77 1.03
C VAL A 297 6.58 -8.15 2.49
N SER A 298 6.67 -7.16 3.39
CA SER A 298 6.93 -7.40 4.81
C SER A 298 5.80 -8.20 5.46
N GLU A 299 4.54 -7.80 5.21
CA GLU A 299 3.36 -8.53 5.69
C GLU A 299 3.31 -9.98 5.18
N MET A 300 3.61 -10.20 3.90
CA MET A 300 3.63 -11.54 3.31
C MET A 300 4.73 -12.40 3.91
N LEU A 301 5.94 -11.87 4.07
CA LEU A 301 7.06 -12.58 4.68
C LEU A 301 6.72 -13.03 6.11
N VAL A 302 6.18 -12.12 6.93
CA VAL A 302 5.75 -12.42 8.30
C VAL A 302 4.63 -13.46 8.30
N GLY A 303 3.64 -13.33 7.42
CA GLY A 303 2.51 -14.27 7.33
C GLY A 303 2.87 -15.67 6.84
N MET A 304 3.91 -15.81 6.01
CA MET A 304 4.34 -17.11 5.48
C MET A 304 5.24 -17.90 6.44
N GLN A 305 5.98 -17.25 7.33
CA GLN A 305 6.91 -17.92 8.25
C GLN A 305 6.25 -18.99 9.13
N PRO A 306 5.09 -18.75 9.79
CA PRO A 306 4.44 -19.75 10.64
C PRO A 306 3.92 -20.98 9.90
N ILE A 307 3.68 -20.88 8.60
CA ILE A 307 3.11 -21.93 7.75
C ILE A 307 4.12 -22.54 6.78
N ASP A 308 5.41 -22.32 7.02
CA ASP A 308 6.51 -22.76 6.13
C ASP A 308 6.46 -24.25 5.78
N GLU A 309 6.29 -25.13 6.78
CA GLU A 309 6.23 -26.58 6.56
C GLU A 309 5.06 -26.96 5.63
N MET A 310 3.90 -26.33 5.83
CA MET A 310 2.72 -26.53 4.98
C MET A 310 2.99 -26.05 3.55
N LEU A 311 3.64 -24.90 3.38
CA LEU A 311 4.00 -24.37 2.06
C LEU A 311 4.95 -25.32 1.31
N ARG A 312 5.96 -25.89 2.00
CA ARG A 312 6.88 -26.86 1.37
C ARG A 312 6.17 -28.14 0.99
N SER A 313 5.29 -28.65 1.87
CA SER A 313 4.55 -29.89 1.61
C SER A 313 3.53 -29.75 0.46
N SER A 314 3.11 -28.54 0.13
CA SER A 314 2.21 -28.29 -1.00
C SER A 314 2.83 -28.56 -2.36
N GLY A 315 4.18 -28.55 -2.47
CA GLY A 315 4.92 -28.68 -3.72
C GLY A 315 4.91 -27.44 -4.62
N HIS A 316 4.25 -26.35 -4.20
CA HIS A 316 4.20 -25.10 -4.97
C HIS A 316 5.42 -24.19 -4.75
N TYR A 317 6.12 -24.38 -3.63
CA TYR A 317 7.28 -23.58 -3.26
C TYR A 317 8.55 -24.43 -3.22
N GLY A 318 9.61 -23.97 -3.87
CA GLY A 318 10.93 -24.61 -3.84
C GLY A 318 11.62 -24.53 -2.45
N PRO A 319 12.77 -25.21 -2.29
CA PRO A 319 13.58 -25.04 -1.08
C PRO A 319 13.97 -23.57 -0.88
N LYS A 320 14.03 -23.13 0.38
CA LYS A 320 14.55 -21.78 0.71
C LYS A 320 15.99 -21.63 0.24
N ILE A 321 16.31 -20.45 -0.24
CA ILE A 321 17.68 -20.03 -0.53
C ILE A 321 18.23 -19.26 0.65
N ALA A 322 19.46 -19.54 1.07
CA ALA A 322 20.09 -18.83 2.17
C ALA A 322 20.47 -17.41 1.73
N VAL A 323 20.10 -16.42 2.52
CA VAL A 323 20.47 -15.01 2.37
C VAL A 323 20.96 -14.46 3.71
N PRO A 324 21.77 -13.38 3.73
CA PRO A 324 22.20 -12.73 4.97
C PRO A 324 21.02 -12.31 5.86
N ASP A 325 21.20 -12.36 7.18
CA ASP A 325 20.17 -11.95 8.15
C ASP A 325 19.83 -10.46 8.02
N GLU A 326 20.77 -9.63 7.60
CA GLU A 326 20.61 -8.20 7.33
C GLU A 326 20.02 -7.85 5.97
N ALA A 327 19.74 -8.85 5.11
CA ALA A 327 19.07 -8.61 3.82
C ALA A 327 17.71 -7.94 4.02
N ASP A 328 17.29 -7.15 3.05
CA ASP A 328 15.95 -6.54 3.06
C ASP A 328 14.82 -7.58 2.96
N ASP A 329 13.61 -7.18 3.30
CA ASP A 329 12.45 -8.08 3.35
C ASP A 329 12.11 -8.66 1.97
N GLN A 330 12.33 -7.90 0.89
CA GLN A 330 12.08 -8.42 -0.47
C GLN A 330 13.06 -9.54 -0.81
N THR A 331 14.35 -9.33 -0.57
CA THR A 331 15.38 -10.36 -0.76
C THR A 331 15.07 -11.62 0.07
N LYS A 332 14.65 -11.42 1.34
CA LYS A 332 14.24 -12.53 2.22
C LYS A 332 12.99 -13.25 1.71
N LEU A 333 11.97 -12.52 1.25
CA LEU A 333 10.74 -13.11 0.71
C LEU A 333 11.04 -13.95 -0.55
N ILE A 334 11.78 -13.40 -1.50
CA ILE A 334 12.14 -14.05 -2.76
C ILE A 334 12.94 -15.34 -2.48
N ALA A 335 13.93 -15.27 -1.59
CA ALA A 335 14.69 -16.42 -1.14
C ALA A 335 13.82 -17.45 -0.38
N PHE A 336 12.90 -16.99 0.46
CA PHE A 336 11.94 -17.81 1.19
C PHE A 336 11.05 -18.63 0.25
N VAL A 337 10.59 -18.06 -0.85
CA VAL A 337 9.75 -18.77 -1.83
C VAL A 337 10.56 -19.62 -2.82
N GLY A 338 11.89 -19.70 -2.63
CA GLY A 338 12.77 -20.58 -3.41
C GLY A 338 13.22 -19.98 -4.74
N ARG A 339 13.19 -18.64 -4.88
CA ARG A 339 13.77 -17.93 -6.02
C ARG A 339 15.18 -17.44 -5.66
N ASP A 340 16.11 -17.48 -6.61
CA ASP A 340 17.42 -16.87 -6.44
C ASP A 340 17.31 -15.34 -6.55
N PRO A 341 17.55 -14.56 -5.47
CA PRO A 341 17.45 -13.09 -5.53
C PRO A 341 18.47 -12.44 -6.49
N LEU A 342 19.49 -13.16 -6.91
CA LEU A 342 20.50 -12.71 -7.87
C LEU A 342 20.16 -13.09 -9.32
N PHE A 343 19.03 -13.73 -9.54
CA PHE A 343 18.61 -14.12 -10.89
C PHE A 343 18.49 -12.89 -11.81
N ASN A 344 19.06 -13.02 -13.00
CA ASN A 344 18.96 -12.02 -14.06
C ASN A 344 18.72 -12.74 -15.41
N GLY A 345 17.50 -12.75 -15.86
CA GLY A 345 17.08 -13.37 -17.12
C GLY A 345 17.33 -12.52 -18.37
N ALA A 346 17.74 -11.25 -18.19
CA ALA A 346 17.99 -10.32 -19.31
C ALA A 346 19.43 -10.35 -19.85
N SER A 347 20.28 -11.28 -19.37
CA SER A 347 21.70 -11.43 -19.76
C SER A 347 21.90 -12.36 -20.94
#